data_b22dd1ba43597962649fb918c0ef98f3
#
_entry.id   b22dd1ba43597962649fb918c0ef98f3
#
_cell.length_a   1.000
_cell.length_b   1.000
_cell.length_c   1.000
_cell.angle_alpha   90.00
_cell.angle_beta   90.00
_cell.angle_gamma   90.00
#
_symmetry.space_group_name_H-M   'P 1'
#
loop_
_entity.id
_entity.type
_entity.pdbx_description
1 polymer ?
#
loop_
_entity_poly.entity_id
_entity_poly.type
_entity_poly.pdbx_seq_one_letter_code
_entity_poly.pdbx_strand_id
1 'polypeptide(L)'
;MERVTIFHSNDIHSCFDHWSQMVAHIKKERDDHTLYLELGDHADRSNPITEAMFGKGNIELLNEAKADYVTIGNNEGVTFSKDQLTSLYGEATFPVLLANIVNADGSRLEWAERYVIHTMKNGLKVGMIGLTAPFVHFYELLGWKVLSPIDVLQELLPQLVKKADIVVLMSHLGLKTDEKIANQFMGIDVILGAHTHHVLPSGVTINDTLIAQAGKNGAFLGKVDIQFDRNTKSIYRKEAVLLDVKNQKTDEKTDQLLNRMKEEASLLLSEPVTTLPKSLPVKWQEHTEVGQMLCDAVTEWCGEKVGMLHAGVLLDTLEKGVITKGDIHRICPHPINPCVVTLTGEALEATIKRSLTKELTHLELKGFGFRGKVLGKMLFTGIEIDEEESIFILGQPLIKDHIYRVATLDMYTFGYIFPAIAESENKHYFMPEFLRDVLAWKLKKNWT
;
A
#
# COMPACT_ATOMS: atom_id res chain seq x y z
N MET A 1 -29.09 0.96 28.72
CA MET A 1 -27.76 0.91 28.12
C MET A 1 -27.81 0.06 26.86
N GLU A 2 -27.38 0.62 25.75
CA GLU A 2 -27.27 -0.08 24.46
C GLU A 2 -25.78 -0.35 24.18
N ARG A 3 -25.50 -1.44 23.45
CA ARG A 3 -24.11 -1.82 23.10
C ARG A 3 -23.92 -1.79 21.60
N VAL A 4 -22.75 -1.33 21.17
CA VAL A 4 -22.21 -1.55 19.81
C VAL A 4 -20.80 -2.12 19.96
N THR A 5 -20.54 -3.25 19.32
CA THR A 5 -19.20 -3.86 19.22
C THR A 5 -18.71 -3.70 17.78
N ILE A 6 -17.51 -3.17 17.62
CA ILE A 6 -16.87 -3.02 16.30
C ILE A 6 -15.61 -3.88 16.30
N PHE A 7 -15.57 -4.91 15.47
CA PHE A 7 -14.31 -5.54 15.05
C PHE A 7 -13.70 -4.75 13.91
N HIS A 8 -12.39 -4.62 13.90
CA HIS A 8 -11.70 -3.99 12.78
C HIS A 8 -10.37 -4.68 12.45
N SER A 9 -10.06 -4.72 11.18
CA SER A 9 -8.75 -5.08 10.65
C SER A 9 -8.20 -3.94 9.80
N ASN A 10 -6.89 -3.88 9.67
CA ASN A 10 -6.17 -2.89 8.89
C ASN A 10 -4.82 -3.44 8.42
N ASP A 11 -4.33 -2.93 7.29
CA ASP A 11 -2.98 -3.23 6.79
C ASP A 11 -2.69 -4.75 6.75
N ILE A 12 -3.64 -5.54 6.27
CA ILE A 12 -3.48 -7.00 6.12
C ILE A 12 -2.37 -7.30 5.11
N HIS A 13 -2.19 -6.46 4.09
CA HIS A 13 -1.16 -6.60 3.06
C HIS A 13 -1.10 -7.99 2.45
N SER A 14 -2.27 -8.59 2.21
CA SER A 14 -2.41 -9.97 1.69
C SER A 14 -1.61 -11.02 2.48
N CYS A 15 -1.30 -10.76 3.75
CA CYS A 15 -0.73 -11.71 4.68
C CYS A 15 -1.87 -12.54 5.29
N PHE A 16 -2.19 -13.68 4.68
CA PHE A 16 -3.35 -14.48 5.04
C PHE A 16 -3.07 -15.59 6.07
N ASP A 17 -1.89 -15.60 6.69
CA ASP A 17 -1.47 -16.66 7.63
C ASP A 17 -2.42 -16.83 8.81
N HIS A 18 -3.06 -15.76 9.26
CA HIS A 18 -4.03 -15.77 10.37
C HIS A 18 -5.42 -15.29 9.97
N TRP A 19 -5.66 -15.11 8.66
CA TRP A 19 -6.94 -14.59 8.16
C TRP A 19 -8.11 -15.50 8.51
N SER A 20 -7.94 -16.81 8.32
CA SER A 20 -8.99 -17.79 8.62
C SER A 20 -9.38 -17.82 10.10
N GLN A 21 -8.41 -17.64 11.02
CA GLN A 21 -8.67 -17.51 12.46
C GLN A 21 -9.43 -16.22 12.79
N MET A 22 -9.06 -15.09 12.14
CA MET A 22 -9.77 -13.81 12.30
C MET A 22 -11.24 -13.96 11.87
N VAL A 23 -11.47 -14.52 10.69
CA VAL A 23 -12.82 -14.76 10.15
C VAL A 23 -13.63 -15.67 11.07
N ALA A 24 -13.03 -16.75 11.56
CA ALA A 24 -13.70 -17.66 12.50
C ALA A 24 -14.11 -16.94 13.78
N HIS A 25 -13.22 -16.07 14.32
CA HIS A 25 -13.52 -15.29 15.52
C HIS A 25 -14.65 -14.29 15.28
N ILE A 26 -14.58 -13.52 14.18
CA ILE A 26 -15.62 -12.55 13.81
C ILE A 26 -16.97 -13.25 13.67
N LYS A 27 -17.04 -14.36 12.94
CA LYS A 27 -18.28 -15.13 12.73
C LYS A 27 -18.87 -15.66 14.03
N LYS A 28 -18.01 -16.13 14.95
CA LYS A 28 -18.42 -16.67 16.25
C LYS A 28 -19.00 -15.61 17.18
N GLU A 29 -18.37 -14.44 17.23
CA GLU A 29 -18.74 -13.38 18.19
C GLU A 29 -19.78 -12.40 17.61
N ARG A 30 -20.12 -12.54 16.33
CA ARG A 30 -21.06 -11.64 15.65
C ARG A 30 -22.48 -11.84 16.14
N ASP A 31 -23.09 -10.73 16.56
CA ASP A 31 -24.49 -10.63 16.93
C ASP A 31 -25.17 -9.38 16.31
N ASP A 32 -26.40 -9.09 16.71
CA ASP A 32 -27.18 -7.95 16.20
C ASP A 32 -26.61 -6.57 16.60
N HIS A 33 -25.59 -6.53 17.44
CA HIS A 33 -24.92 -5.32 17.92
C HIS A 33 -23.48 -5.20 17.40
N THR A 34 -23.10 -6.05 16.46
CA THR A 34 -21.71 -6.18 15.98
C THR A 34 -21.58 -5.66 14.57
N LEU A 35 -20.50 -4.87 14.31
CA LEU A 35 -20.02 -4.50 12.98
C LEU A 35 -18.60 -5.03 12.80
N TYR A 36 -18.25 -5.39 11.56
CA TYR A 36 -16.88 -5.65 11.14
C TYR A 36 -16.46 -4.67 10.06
N LEU A 37 -15.39 -3.89 10.32
CA LEU A 37 -14.89 -2.83 9.46
C LEU A 37 -13.45 -3.13 9.01
N GLU A 38 -13.17 -3.01 7.72
CA GLU A 38 -11.81 -3.11 7.15
C GLU A 38 -11.31 -1.73 6.75
N LEU A 39 -10.07 -1.41 7.16
CA LEU A 39 -9.55 -0.04 7.12
C LEU A 39 -8.54 0.21 5.99
N GLY A 40 -8.49 -0.66 4.98
CA GLY A 40 -7.63 -0.51 3.80
C GLY A 40 -6.24 -1.14 3.95
N ASP A 41 -5.49 -1.15 2.85
CA ASP A 41 -4.28 -1.93 2.66
C ASP A 41 -4.50 -3.43 2.95
N HIS A 42 -5.71 -3.93 2.62
CA HIS A 42 -5.99 -5.35 2.64
C HIS A 42 -5.29 -6.06 1.48
N ALA A 43 -5.24 -5.42 0.30
CA ALA A 43 -4.55 -5.93 -0.88
C ALA A 43 -3.08 -5.46 -0.91
N ASP A 44 -2.18 -6.39 -1.29
CA ASP A 44 -0.78 -6.09 -1.60
C ASP A 44 -0.34 -6.92 -2.79
N ARG A 45 0.02 -6.27 -3.89
CA ARG A 45 0.44 -6.91 -5.15
C ARG A 45 1.80 -7.61 -5.07
N SER A 46 2.45 -7.59 -3.91
CA SER A 46 3.60 -8.48 -3.63
C SER A 46 3.17 -9.93 -3.33
N ASN A 47 1.90 -10.15 -3.00
CA ASN A 47 1.35 -11.49 -2.81
C ASN A 47 0.91 -12.09 -4.17
N PRO A 48 1.26 -13.35 -4.48
CA PRO A 48 0.90 -13.99 -5.75
C PRO A 48 -0.60 -14.05 -6.05
N ILE A 49 -1.45 -14.27 -5.03
CA ILE A 49 -2.92 -14.29 -5.20
C ILE A 49 -3.40 -12.91 -5.66
N THR A 50 -2.97 -11.86 -4.95
CA THR A 50 -3.39 -10.49 -5.24
C THR A 50 -2.89 -10.03 -6.60
N GLU A 51 -1.64 -10.37 -6.96
CA GLU A 51 -1.07 -10.06 -8.26
C GLU A 51 -1.82 -10.76 -9.39
N ALA A 52 -1.99 -12.08 -9.29
CA ALA A 52 -2.63 -12.89 -10.34
C ALA A 52 -4.09 -12.50 -10.60
N MET A 53 -4.82 -12.17 -9.53
CA MET A 53 -6.25 -11.89 -9.56
C MET A 53 -6.57 -10.38 -9.53
N PHE A 54 -5.56 -9.51 -9.59
CA PHE A 54 -5.71 -8.05 -9.48
C PHE A 54 -6.57 -7.65 -8.28
N GLY A 55 -6.30 -8.24 -7.10
CA GLY A 55 -6.98 -7.95 -5.84
C GLY A 55 -8.38 -8.55 -5.68
N LYS A 56 -9.00 -9.16 -6.71
CA LYS A 56 -10.36 -9.74 -6.60
C LYS A 56 -10.45 -10.81 -5.53
N GLY A 57 -9.39 -11.62 -5.35
CA GLY A 57 -9.31 -12.57 -4.26
C GLY A 57 -9.43 -11.93 -2.87
N ASN A 58 -8.89 -10.72 -2.70
CA ASN A 58 -9.02 -9.96 -1.45
C ASN A 58 -10.48 -9.59 -1.18
N ILE A 59 -11.23 -9.19 -2.20
CA ILE A 59 -12.66 -8.85 -2.07
C ILE A 59 -13.48 -10.10 -1.73
N GLU A 60 -13.18 -11.23 -2.35
CA GLU A 60 -13.86 -12.50 -2.04
C GLU A 60 -13.60 -12.94 -0.58
N LEU A 61 -12.38 -12.75 -0.07
CA LEU A 61 -12.07 -13.00 1.35
C LEU A 61 -12.82 -12.07 2.29
N LEU A 62 -12.99 -10.80 1.95
CA LEU A 62 -13.78 -9.85 2.72
C LEU A 62 -15.28 -10.16 2.67
N ASN A 63 -15.80 -10.63 1.52
CA ASN A 63 -17.16 -11.12 1.39
C ASN A 63 -17.40 -12.34 2.31
N GLU A 64 -16.47 -13.31 2.34
CA GLU A 64 -16.57 -14.50 3.23
C GLU A 64 -16.48 -14.12 4.72
N ALA A 65 -15.68 -13.10 5.06
CA ALA A 65 -15.61 -12.52 6.39
C ALA A 65 -16.86 -11.73 6.77
N LYS A 66 -17.75 -11.46 5.80
CA LYS A 66 -18.95 -10.62 5.94
C LYS A 66 -18.62 -9.22 6.48
N ALA A 67 -17.67 -8.56 5.84
CA ALA A 67 -17.39 -7.16 6.15
C ALA A 67 -18.67 -6.32 6.00
N ASP A 68 -18.91 -5.42 6.95
CA ASP A 68 -20.08 -4.52 6.89
C ASP A 68 -19.73 -3.26 6.09
N TYR A 69 -18.53 -2.72 6.27
CA TYR A 69 -18.01 -1.59 5.51
C TYR A 69 -16.49 -1.69 5.39
N VAL A 70 -15.97 -1.15 4.29
CA VAL A 70 -14.54 -1.14 3.98
C VAL A 70 -14.14 0.28 3.59
N THR A 71 -12.94 0.72 3.94
CA THR A 71 -12.29 1.85 3.25
C THR A 71 -11.07 1.34 2.49
N ILE A 72 -10.47 2.17 1.63
CA ILE A 72 -9.25 1.77 0.92
C ILE A 72 -8.02 2.36 1.58
N GLY A 73 -6.91 1.64 1.48
CA GLY A 73 -5.59 2.20 1.77
C GLY A 73 -4.87 2.69 0.51
N ASN A 74 -3.62 3.05 0.68
CA ASN A 74 -2.80 3.46 -0.45
C ASN A 74 -2.41 2.28 -1.35
N ASN A 75 -2.32 1.06 -0.85
CA ASN A 75 -2.03 -0.07 -1.72
C ASN A 75 -3.15 -0.29 -2.75
N GLU A 76 -4.41 -0.25 -2.35
CA GLU A 76 -5.50 -0.29 -3.32
C GLU A 76 -5.47 0.95 -4.22
N GLY A 77 -5.30 2.13 -3.63
CA GLY A 77 -5.46 3.40 -4.32
C GLY A 77 -4.39 3.72 -5.36
N VAL A 78 -3.13 3.31 -5.14
CA VAL A 78 -2.00 3.71 -6.00
C VAL A 78 -1.27 2.55 -6.68
N THR A 79 -1.62 1.29 -6.38
CA THR A 79 -0.99 0.14 -7.05
C THR A 79 -1.87 -0.52 -8.11
N PHE A 80 -3.13 -0.16 -8.17
CA PHE A 80 -4.04 -0.56 -9.25
C PHE A 80 -4.27 0.59 -10.21
N SER A 81 -4.39 0.29 -11.50
CA SER A 81 -4.83 1.29 -12.47
C SER A 81 -6.26 1.77 -12.16
N LYS A 82 -6.67 2.89 -12.76
CA LYS A 82 -8.03 3.40 -12.56
C LYS A 82 -9.10 2.35 -12.85
N ASP A 83 -8.97 1.65 -13.97
CA ASP A 83 -9.94 0.64 -14.40
C ASP A 83 -9.93 -0.58 -13.46
N GLN A 84 -8.74 -1.00 -13.00
CA GLN A 84 -8.60 -2.09 -12.04
C GLN A 84 -9.24 -1.73 -10.70
N LEU A 85 -8.97 -0.54 -10.15
CA LEU A 85 -9.57 -0.09 -8.88
C LEU A 85 -11.09 0.08 -9.00
N THR A 86 -11.58 0.67 -10.10
CA THR A 86 -13.02 0.83 -10.35
C THR A 86 -13.74 -0.51 -10.41
N SER A 87 -13.12 -1.54 -11.03
CA SER A 87 -13.70 -2.87 -11.16
C SER A 87 -13.49 -3.76 -9.93
N LEU A 88 -12.53 -3.42 -9.05
CA LEU A 88 -12.13 -4.23 -7.91
C LEU A 88 -13.31 -4.56 -6.99
N TYR A 89 -14.13 -3.56 -6.70
CA TYR A 89 -15.27 -3.66 -5.79
C TYR A 89 -16.58 -4.06 -6.46
N GLY A 90 -16.56 -4.41 -7.76
CA GLY A 90 -17.78 -4.80 -8.50
C GLY A 90 -18.49 -6.03 -7.95
N GLU A 91 -17.76 -6.94 -7.29
CA GLU A 91 -18.30 -8.14 -6.66
C GLU A 91 -18.36 -8.05 -5.12
N ALA A 92 -18.11 -6.85 -4.55
CA ALA A 92 -18.20 -6.63 -3.11
C ALA A 92 -19.65 -6.72 -2.64
N THR A 93 -19.88 -7.45 -1.54
CA THR A 93 -21.19 -7.53 -0.88
C THR A 93 -21.34 -6.50 0.24
N PHE A 94 -20.39 -5.60 0.37
CA PHE A 94 -20.28 -4.53 1.35
C PHE A 94 -20.06 -3.19 0.65
N PRO A 95 -20.54 -2.07 1.22
CA PRO A 95 -20.20 -0.72 0.74
C PRO A 95 -18.75 -0.33 1.03
N VAL A 96 -18.15 0.42 0.11
CA VAL A 96 -16.86 1.08 0.31
C VAL A 96 -17.09 2.52 0.74
N LEU A 97 -16.45 2.95 1.81
CA LEU A 97 -16.49 4.34 2.29
C LEU A 97 -15.21 5.06 1.93
N LEU A 98 -15.31 6.10 1.10
CA LEU A 98 -14.15 6.87 0.65
C LEU A 98 -14.56 8.31 0.33
N ALA A 99 -14.21 9.25 1.21
CA ALA A 99 -14.71 10.60 1.10
C ALA A 99 -13.73 11.59 0.46
N ASN A 100 -12.42 11.28 0.46
CA ASN A 100 -11.39 12.22 0.00
C ASN A 100 -10.77 11.90 -1.37
N ILE A 101 -11.33 10.95 -2.11
CA ILE A 101 -10.98 10.71 -3.52
C ILE A 101 -12.23 10.93 -4.39
N VAL A 102 -12.04 11.58 -5.51
CA VAL A 102 -13.09 11.83 -6.53
C VAL A 102 -12.50 11.62 -7.92
N ASN A 103 -13.35 11.57 -8.94
CA ASN A 103 -12.88 11.57 -10.33
C ASN A 103 -12.14 12.87 -10.65
N ALA A 104 -11.30 12.87 -11.71
CA ALA A 104 -10.51 14.04 -12.12
C ALA A 104 -11.38 15.29 -12.41
N ASP A 105 -12.62 15.09 -12.86
CA ASP A 105 -13.61 16.16 -13.08
C ASP A 105 -14.30 16.65 -11.80
N GLY A 106 -13.98 16.04 -10.65
CA GLY A 106 -14.59 16.34 -9.35
C GLY A 106 -15.90 15.61 -9.08
N SER A 107 -16.38 14.77 -9.99
CA SER A 107 -17.56 13.93 -9.76
C SER A 107 -17.28 12.83 -8.73
N ARG A 108 -18.35 12.33 -8.08
CA ARG A 108 -18.26 11.25 -7.09
C ARG A 108 -17.89 9.92 -7.76
N LEU A 109 -17.28 9.04 -6.97
CA LEU A 109 -17.03 7.66 -7.36
C LEU A 109 -18.36 6.90 -7.36
N GLU A 110 -18.60 6.09 -8.39
CA GLU A 110 -19.84 5.26 -8.46
C GLU A 110 -19.76 4.02 -7.54
N TRP A 111 -18.54 3.57 -7.25
CA TRP A 111 -18.27 2.37 -6.46
C TRP A 111 -18.01 2.64 -4.97
N ALA A 112 -18.04 3.90 -4.53
CA ALA A 112 -17.78 4.27 -3.14
C ALA A 112 -18.71 5.39 -2.66
N GLU A 113 -19.08 5.30 -1.37
CA GLU A 113 -19.85 6.29 -0.66
C GLU A 113 -18.94 7.18 0.19
N ARG A 114 -19.28 8.47 0.34
CA ARG A 114 -18.47 9.37 1.19
C ARG A 114 -18.65 9.09 2.68
N TYR A 115 -19.87 8.73 3.08
CA TYR A 115 -20.23 8.36 4.44
C TYR A 115 -21.52 7.54 4.45
N VAL A 116 -21.79 6.90 5.55
CA VAL A 116 -23.04 6.16 5.79
C VAL A 116 -23.57 6.44 7.19
N ILE A 117 -24.89 6.26 7.38
CA ILE A 117 -25.52 6.17 8.69
C ILE A 117 -26.14 4.78 8.78
N HIS A 118 -25.45 3.88 9.48
CA HIS A 118 -25.92 2.53 9.75
C HIS A 118 -26.88 2.53 10.94
N THR A 119 -28.05 1.93 10.79
CA THR A 119 -28.99 1.77 11.90
C THR A 119 -28.87 0.35 12.43
N MET A 120 -28.35 0.20 13.65
CA MET A 120 -28.25 -1.08 14.35
C MET A 120 -29.66 -1.64 14.65
N LYS A 121 -29.80 -2.95 14.85
CA LYS A 121 -31.10 -3.57 15.19
C LYS A 121 -31.76 -3.01 16.45
N ASN A 122 -30.95 -2.53 17.40
CA ASN A 122 -31.46 -1.84 18.59
C ASN A 122 -31.87 -0.38 18.30
N GLY A 123 -31.75 0.10 17.07
CA GLY A 123 -32.13 1.44 16.63
C GLY A 123 -31.06 2.53 16.87
N LEU A 124 -29.88 2.20 17.42
CA LEU A 124 -28.76 3.14 17.45
C LEU A 124 -28.25 3.43 16.03
N LYS A 125 -27.88 4.67 15.79
CA LYS A 125 -27.35 5.14 14.51
C LYS A 125 -25.84 5.38 14.62
N VAL A 126 -25.06 4.62 13.84
CA VAL A 126 -23.62 4.78 13.72
C VAL A 126 -23.30 5.48 12.41
N GLY A 127 -22.80 6.71 12.50
CA GLY A 127 -22.31 7.46 11.34
C GLY A 127 -20.84 7.11 11.07
N MET A 128 -20.52 6.74 9.84
CA MET A 128 -19.16 6.34 9.46
C MET A 128 -18.67 7.11 8.25
N ILE A 129 -17.42 7.60 8.28
CA ILE A 129 -16.71 8.25 7.17
C ILE A 129 -15.44 7.46 6.89
N GLY A 130 -15.12 7.20 5.61
CA GLY A 130 -13.86 6.61 5.18
C GLY A 130 -12.90 7.65 4.59
N LEU A 131 -11.63 7.62 5.01
CA LEU A 131 -10.57 8.49 4.47
C LEU A 131 -9.30 7.68 4.19
N THR A 132 -8.64 7.96 3.05
CA THR A 132 -7.37 7.35 2.67
C THR A 132 -6.23 8.37 2.63
N ALA A 133 -4.99 7.88 2.72
CA ALA A 133 -3.76 8.68 2.69
C ALA A 133 -3.68 9.52 1.39
N PRO A 134 -3.45 10.83 1.48
CA PRO A 134 -3.54 11.73 0.33
C PRO A 134 -2.23 11.75 -0.48
N PHE A 135 -1.88 10.66 -1.13
CA PHE A 135 -0.75 10.60 -2.08
C PHE A 135 -1.11 11.32 -3.39
N VAL A 136 -1.32 12.64 -3.31
CA VAL A 136 -1.89 13.49 -4.37
C VAL A 136 -1.29 13.18 -5.73
N HIS A 137 0.03 13.20 -5.83
CA HIS A 137 0.75 13.01 -7.11
C HIS A 137 0.45 11.66 -7.77
N PHE A 138 0.45 10.57 -6.98
CA PHE A 138 0.20 9.23 -7.51
C PHE A 138 -1.26 9.05 -7.94
N TYR A 139 -2.20 9.53 -7.13
CA TYR A 139 -3.62 9.48 -7.48
C TYR A 139 -3.94 10.30 -8.74
N GLU A 140 -3.34 11.49 -8.89
CA GLU A 140 -3.55 12.34 -10.07
C GLU A 140 -3.02 11.68 -11.35
N LEU A 141 -1.85 11.03 -11.30
CA LEU A 141 -1.31 10.26 -12.42
C LEU A 141 -2.20 9.08 -12.83
N LEU A 142 -2.92 8.50 -11.87
CA LEU A 142 -3.90 7.43 -12.12
C LEU A 142 -5.28 7.98 -12.53
N GLY A 143 -5.44 9.28 -12.67
CA GLY A 143 -6.68 9.91 -13.13
C GLY A 143 -7.73 10.14 -12.04
N TRP A 144 -7.30 10.26 -10.78
CA TRP A 144 -8.12 10.65 -9.64
C TRP A 144 -7.80 12.07 -9.20
N LYS A 145 -8.67 12.67 -8.39
CA LYS A 145 -8.41 13.92 -7.67
C LYS A 145 -8.53 13.68 -6.19
N VAL A 146 -7.54 14.14 -5.43
CA VAL A 146 -7.48 14.01 -3.96
C VAL A 146 -8.01 15.28 -3.32
N LEU A 147 -8.94 15.13 -2.38
CA LEU A 147 -9.42 16.20 -1.52
C LEU A 147 -8.65 16.17 -0.19
N SER A 148 -8.47 17.33 0.42
CA SER A 148 -7.89 17.41 1.76
C SER A 148 -8.78 16.66 2.77
N PRO A 149 -8.24 15.67 3.51
CA PRO A 149 -9.00 14.97 4.55
C PRO A 149 -9.62 15.91 5.59
N ILE A 150 -8.92 17.00 5.93
CA ILE A 150 -9.38 18.02 6.88
C ILE A 150 -10.60 18.77 6.32
N ASP A 151 -10.55 19.21 5.06
CA ASP A 151 -11.66 19.94 4.43
C ASP A 151 -12.88 19.04 4.27
N VAL A 152 -12.67 17.77 3.95
CA VAL A 152 -13.75 16.76 3.88
C VAL A 152 -14.41 16.56 5.24
N LEU A 153 -13.63 16.48 6.32
CA LEU A 153 -14.18 16.38 7.68
C LEU A 153 -14.95 17.67 8.07
N GLN A 154 -14.41 18.86 7.74
CA GLN A 154 -15.12 20.13 7.99
C GLN A 154 -16.49 20.17 7.31
N GLU A 155 -16.60 19.62 6.09
CA GLU A 155 -17.85 19.55 5.33
C GLU A 155 -18.83 18.52 5.90
N LEU A 156 -18.37 17.28 6.17
CA LEU A 156 -19.25 16.14 6.41
C LEU A 156 -19.58 15.91 7.87
N LEU A 157 -18.64 16.15 8.79
CA LEU A 157 -18.80 15.83 10.21
C LEU A 157 -20.00 16.53 10.85
N PRO A 158 -20.30 17.84 10.60
CA PRO A 158 -21.48 18.49 11.17
C PRO A 158 -22.80 17.82 10.77
N GLN A 159 -22.86 17.19 9.61
CA GLN A 159 -24.04 16.50 9.13
C GLN A 159 -24.21 15.14 9.82
N LEU A 160 -23.09 14.42 10.05
CA LEU A 160 -23.10 13.12 10.74
C LEU A 160 -23.50 13.29 12.21
N VAL A 161 -22.86 14.22 12.93
CA VAL A 161 -23.14 14.50 14.35
C VAL A 161 -24.62 14.83 14.59
N LYS A 162 -25.31 15.47 13.64
CA LYS A 162 -26.76 15.75 13.72
C LYS A 162 -27.65 14.53 13.53
N LYS A 163 -27.16 13.48 12.84
CA LYS A 163 -27.98 12.37 12.36
C LYS A 163 -27.65 11.04 13.03
N ALA A 164 -26.46 10.91 13.63
CA ALA A 164 -25.95 9.70 14.26
C ALA A 164 -25.86 9.87 15.79
N ASP A 165 -25.96 8.74 16.50
CA ASP A 165 -25.75 8.65 17.93
C ASP A 165 -24.27 8.41 18.27
N ILE A 166 -23.53 7.78 17.35
CA ILE A 166 -22.10 7.45 17.44
C ILE A 166 -21.46 7.80 16.10
N VAL A 167 -20.31 8.47 16.12
CA VAL A 167 -19.53 8.80 14.91
C VAL A 167 -18.20 8.08 14.91
N VAL A 168 -17.95 7.32 13.85
CA VAL A 168 -16.72 6.56 13.64
C VAL A 168 -16.00 7.06 12.39
N LEU A 169 -14.74 7.39 12.51
CA LEU A 169 -13.85 7.66 11.39
C LEU A 169 -13.05 6.39 11.04
N MET A 170 -13.25 5.85 9.85
CA MET A 170 -12.43 4.80 9.25
C MET A 170 -11.24 5.47 8.56
N SER A 171 -10.10 5.49 9.24
CA SER A 171 -8.96 6.30 8.84
C SER A 171 -7.81 5.46 8.31
N HIS A 172 -7.45 5.67 7.05
CA HIS A 172 -6.19 5.17 6.50
C HIS A 172 -5.18 6.34 6.32
N LEU A 173 -5.07 7.22 7.34
CA LEU A 173 -4.26 8.47 7.29
C LEU A 173 -2.97 8.37 8.09
N GLY A 174 -2.89 7.42 9.01
CA GLY A 174 -1.78 7.23 9.94
C GLY A 174 -1.94 7.97 11.27
N LEU A 175 -1.33 7.40 12.32
CA LEU A 175 -1.54 7.78 13.72
C LEU A 175 -1.35 9.28 13.99
N LYS A 176 -0.29 9.90 13.47
CA LYS A 176 -0.05 11.35 13.68
C LYS A 176 -1.17 12.23 13.12
N THR A 177 -1.76 11.82 11.99
CA THR A 177 -2.91 12.52 11.40
C THR A 177 -4.17 12.28 12.21
N ASP A 178 -4.37 11.05 12.70
CA ASP A 178 -5.49 10.68 13.55
C ASP A 178 -5.48 11.47 14.87
N GLU A 179 -4.31 11.58 15.52
CA GLU A 179 -4.10 12.40 16.72
C GLU A 179 -4.40 13.89 16.45
N LYS A 180 -3.96 14.42 15.31
CA LYS A 180 -4.27 15.79 14.90
C LYS A 180 -5.77 15.99 14.69
N ILE A 181 -6.45 15.06 14.05
CA ILE A 181 -7.90 15.10 13.84
C ILE A 181 -8.63 15.05 15.18
N ALA A 182 -8.26 14.15 16.09
CA ALA A 182 -8.85 14.04 17.43
C ALA A 182 -8.66 15.32 18.27
N ASN A 183 -7.58 16.06 18.06
CA ASN A 183 -7.36 17.35 18.72
C ASN A 183 -8.17 18.50 18.08
N GLN A 184 -8.42 18.43 16.79
CA GLN A 184 -9.00 19.54 16.03
C GLN A 184 -10.52 19.47 15.89
N PHE A 185 -11.09 18.26 15.86
CA PHE A 185 -12.52 18.03 15.57
C PHE A 185 -13.25 17.48 16.79
N MET A 186 -14.35 18.13 17.13
CA MET A 186 -15.31 17.64 18.12
C MET A 186 -16.38 16.77 17.44
N GLY A 187 -16.85 15.74 18.16
CA GLY A 187 -17.97 14.90 17.68
C GLY A 187 -17.57 13.67 16.88
N ILE A 188 -16.27 13.33 16.84
CA ILE A 188 -15.81 12.00 16.44
C ILE A 188 -15.62 11.19 17.71
N ASP A 189 -16.36 10.09 17.87
CA ASP A 189 -16.29 9.25 19.06
C ASP A 189 -15.15 8.23 18.99
N VAL A 190 -14.94 7.65 17.79
CA VAL A 190 -13.90 6.64 17.56
C VAL A 190 -13.20 6.92 16.24
N ILE A 191 -11.88 6.86 16.25
CA ILE A 191 -11.04 6.76 15.04
C ILE A 191 -10.46 5.35 15.00
N LEU A 192 -10.82 4.61 13.96
CA LEU A 192 -10.17 3.34 13.64
C LEU A 192 -9.06 3.65 12.64
N GLY A 193 -7.81 3.56 13.10
CA GLY A 193 -6.63 4.01 12.36
C GLY A 193 -5.89 2.87 11.65
N ALA A 194 -5.12 3.23 10.61
CA ALA A 194 -4.35 2.33 9.76
C ALA A 194 -3.07 3.01 9.23
N HIS A 195 -2.46 2.49 8.15
CA HIS A 195 -1.37 3.04 7.37
C HIS A 195 0.01 3.03 8.05
N THR A 196 0.12 3.44 9.28
CA THR A 196 1.40 3.54 9.99
C THR A 196 1.70 2.34 10.89
N HIS A 197 0.86 1.31 10.84
CA HIS A 197 1.04 -0.01 11.44
C HIS A 197 1.26 0.00 12.96
N HIS A 198 0.77 1.00 13.68
CA HIS A 198 0.91 1.04 15.13
C HIS A 198 0.07 -0.04 15.81
N VAL A 199 0.60 -0.58 16.89
CA VAL A 199 -0.09 -1.51 17.78
C VAL A 199 -0.53 -0.74 19.02
N LEU A 200 -1.85 -0.53 19.18
CA LEU A 200 -2.43 0.19 20.30
C LEU A 200 -3.29 -0.78 21.14
N PRO A 201 -2.71 -1.49 22.12
CA PRO A 201 -3.37 -2.59 22.83
C PRO A 201 -4.70 -2.23 23.49
N SER A 202 -4.83 -0.99 23.98
CA SER A 202 -6.05 -0.47 24.60
C SER A 202 -6.55 0.83 23.96
N GLY A 203 -6.02 1.16 22.78
CA GLY A 203 -6.27 2.46 22.15
C GLY A 203 -5.60 3.62 22.87
N VAL A 204 -5.81 4.82 22.32
CA VAL A 204 -5.38 6.10 22.92
C VAL A 204 -6.57 7.04 22.88
N THR A 205 -6.90 7.69 24.00
CA THR A 205 -7.97 8.69 24.04
C THR A 205 -7.37 10.08 24.03
N ILE A 206 -7.80 10.89 23.07
CA ILE A 206 -7.45 12.31 22.94
C ILE A 206 -8.74 13.11 23.00
N ASN A 207 -8.84 14.01 23.93
CA ASN A 207 -10.10 14.64 24.31
C ASN A 207 -11.15 13.55 24.54
N ASP A 208 -12.27 13.56 23.81
CA ASP A 208 -13.31 12.53 23.90
C ASP A 208 -13.25 11.51 22.75
N THR A 209 -12.18 11.48 21.95
CA THR A 209 -12.04 10.58 20.82
C THR A 209 -11.13 9.40 21.17
N LEU A 210 -11.63 8.17 21.04
CA LEU A 210 -10.84 6.93 21.15
C LEU A 210 -10.19 6.59 19.80
N ILE A 211 -8.87 6.49 19.76
CA ILE A 211 -8.11 6.03 18.59
C ILE A 211 -7.69 4.59 18.81
N ALA A 212 -8.02 3.69 17.89
CA ALA A 212 -7.65 2.28 17.92
C ALA A 212 -6.94 1.89 16.61
N GLN A 213 -5.86 1.08 16.70
CA GLN A 213 -5.11 0.58 15.55
C GLN A 213 -4.52 -0.81 15.86
N ALA A 214 -4.64 -1.76 14.91
CA ALA A 214 -4.39 -3.18 15.16
C ALA A 214 -3.06 -3.71 14.56
N GLY A 215 -2.10 -2.83 14.29
CA GLY A 215 -0.81 -3.23 13.73
C GLY A 215 -0.90 -3.48 12.23
N LYS A 216 -0.34 -4.60 11.76
CA LYS A 216 -0.37 -5.02 10.35
C LYS A 216 -0.28 -6.54 10.19
N ASN A 217 -0.45 -7.02 8.94
CA ASN A 217 -0.27 -8.42 8.54
C ASN A 217 -1.16 -9.38 9.34
N GLY A 218 -2.33 -8.93 9.80
CA GLY A 218 -3.24 -9.76 10.59
C GLY A 218 -2.65 -10.21 11.94
N ALA A 219 -1.70 -9.45 12.51
CA ALA A 219 -1.10 -9.79 13.80
C ALA A 219 -2.13 -9.77 14.94
N PHE A 220 -3.10 -8.88 14.84
CA PHE A 220 -4.21 -8.72 15.79
C PHE A 220 -5.51 -8.41 15.06
N LEU A 221 -6.62 -8.82 15.65
CA LEU A 221 -7.95 -8.31 15.34
C LEU A 221 -8.29 -7.22 16.36
N GLY A 222 -8.61 -6.03 15.91
CA GLY A 222 -9.05 -4.95 16.78
C GLY A 222 -10.51 -5.13 17.19
N LYS A 223 -10.84 -4.76 18.42
CA LYS A 223 -12.20 -4.74 18.95
C LYS A 223 -12.44 -3.46 19.71
N VAL A 224 -13.53 -2.76 19.42
CA VAL A 224 -14.00 -1.59 20.16
C VAL A 224 -15.40 -1.89 20.68
N ASP A 225 -15.57 -1.80 22.00
CA ASP A 225 -16.87 -1.91 22.67
C ASP A 225 -17.36 -0.51 23.09
N ILE A 226 -18.59 -0.16 22.71
CA ILE A 226 -19.22 1.13 23.01
C ILE A 226 -20.52 0.87 23.76
N GLN A 227 -20.69 1.53 24.90
CA GLN A 227 -21.93 1.55 25.68
C GLN A 227 -22.58 2.93 25.59
N PHE A 228 -23.80 2.98 25.11
CA PHE A 228 -24.57 4.20 24.88
C PHE A 228 -25.78 4.27 25.85
N ASP A 229 -25.96 5.41 26.49
CA ASP A 229 -27.13 5.67 27.32
C ASP A 229 -28.17 6.49 26.56
N ARG A 230 -29.32 5.87 26.29
CA ARG A 230 -30.43 6.54 25.58
C ARG A 230 -31.07 7.68 26.36
N ASN A 231 -31.02 7.64 27.70
CA ASN A 231 -31.64 8.67 28.51
C ASN A 231 -30.87 9.99 28.45
N THR A 232 -29.54 9.89 28.52
CA THR A 232 -28.63 11.04 28.41
C THR A 232 -28.24 11.34 26.97
N LYS A 233 -28.51 10.41 26.03
CA LYS A 233 -28.08 10.46 24.61
C LYS A 233 -26.57 10.64 24.49
N SER A 234 -25.80 9.91 25.27
CA SER A 234 -24.35 10.01 25.31
C SER A 234 -23.68 8.65 25.48
N ILE A 235 -22.43 8.56 25.04
CA ILE A 235 -21.59 7.38 25.28
C ILE A 235 -21.21 7.36 26.75
N TYR A 236 -21.56 6.27 27.45
CA TYR A 236 -21.19 6.01 28.83
C TYR A 236 -19.79 5.46 28.96
N ARG A 237 -19.40 4.55 28.05
CA ARG A 237 -18.08 3.90 28.02
C ARG A 237 -17.70 3.52 26.61
N LYS A 238 -16.42 3.64 26.28
CA LYS A 238 -15.82 3.09 25.07
C LYS A 238 -14.43 2.58 25.37
N GLU A 239 -14.13 1.39 24.85
CA GLU A 239 -12.87 0.69 25.11
C GLU A 239 -12.40 -0.02 23.84
N ALA A 240 -11.08 -0.03 23.64
CA ALA A 240 -10.44 -0.79 22.57
C ALA A 240 -9.57 -1.89 23.18
N VAL A 241 -9.54 -3.05 22.53
CA VAL A 241 -8.64 -4.15 22.83
C VAL A 241 -8.13 -4.79 21.55
N LEU A 242 -6.93 -5.36 21.59
CA LEU A 242 -6.38 -6.18 20.53
C LEU A 242 -6.51 -7.66 20.89
N LEU A 243 -7.05 -8.43 19.97
CA LEU A 243 -7.25 -9.86 20.11
C LEU A 243 -6.18 -10.62 19.33
N ASP A 244 -5.37 -11.41 20.03
CA ASP A 244 -4.49 -12.39 19.38
C ASP A 244 -5.31 -13.62 18.99
N VAL A 245 -5.46 -13.81 17.68
CA VAL A 245 -6.28 -14.92 17.13
C VAL A 245 -5.45 -16.09 16.61
N LYS A 246 -4.11 -16.02 16.67
CA LYS A 246 -3.18 -16.97 16.05
C LYS A 246 -3.43 -18.44 16.45
N ASN A 247 -3.83 -18.68 17.70
CA ASN A 247 -4.05 -20.01 18.25
C ASN A 247 -5.53 -20.42 18.26
N GLN A 248 -6.39 -19.67 17.56
CA GLN A 248 -7.81 -20.00 17.46
C GLN A 248 -8.06 -21.01 16.32
N LYS A 249 -9.26 -21.62 16.34
CA LYS A 249 -9.71 -22.47 15.22
C LYS A 249 -9.85 -21.64 13.97
N THR A 250 -9.56 -22.25 12.83
CA THR A 250 -9.77 -21.66 11.50
C THR A 250 -11.24 -21.77 11.06
N ASP A 251 -11.63 -20.96 10.08
CA ASP A 251 -12.89 -21.09 9.36
C ASP A 251 -12.68 -21.98 8.12
N GLU A 252 -13.33 -23.12 8.09
CA GLU A 252 -13.14 -24.12 7.04
C GLU A 252 -13.43 -23.58 5.63
N LYS A 253 -14.44 -22.73 5.47
CA LYS A 253 -14.74 -22.11 4.16
C LYS A 253 -13.65 -21.16 3.71
N THR A 254 -13.12 -20.36 4.64
CA THR A 254 -12.01 -19.46 4.35
C THR A 254 -10.75 -20.24 3.97
N ASP A 255 -10.45 -21.37 4.64
CA ASP A 255 -9.32 -22.22 4.29
C ASP A 255 -9.47 -22.83 2.89
N GLN A 256 -10.66 -23.35 2.55
CA GLN A 256 -10.98 -23.87 1.21
C GLN A 256 -10.84 -22.77 0.14
N LEU A 257 -11.33 -21.56 0.43
CA LEU A 257 -11.24 -20.41 -0.44
C LEU A 257 -9.78 -20.01 -0.71
N LEU A 258 -8.96 -19.90 0.33
CA LEU A 258 -7.53 -19.58 0.20
C LEU A 258 -6.77 -20.65 -0.59
N ASN A 259 -7.09 -21.94 -0.41
CA ASN A 259 -6.45 -23.00 -1.17
C ASN A 259 -6.81 -22.93 -2.65
N ARG A 260 -8.10 -22.75 -2.99
CA ARG A 260 -8.55 -22.54 -4.36
C ARG A 260 -7.84 -21.35 -5.02
N MET A 261 -7.75 -20.22 -4.32
CA MET A 261 -7.08 -19.01 -4.84
C MET A 261 -5.58 -19.22 -5.07
N LYS A 262 -4.91 -19.99 -4.22
CA LYS A 262 -3.49 -20.36 -4.43
C LYS A 262 -3.29 -21.17 -5.70
N GLU A 263 -4.16 -22.15 -5.95
CA GLU A 263 -4.12 -22.96 -7.17
C GLU A 263 -4.40 -22.13 -8.41
N GLU A 264 -5.43 -21.28 -8.38
CA GLU A 264 -5.78 -20.38 -9.48
C GLU A 264 -4.67 -19.37 -9.77
N ALA A 265 -4.11 -18.74 -8.73
CA ALA A 265 -3.01 -17.82 -8.88
C ALA A 265 -1.77 -18.51 -9.48
N SER A 266 -1.46 -19.73 -9.04
CA SER A 266 -0.36 -20.50 -9.61
C SER A 266 -0.56 -20.78 -11.10
N LEU A 267 -1.79 -21.12 -11.51
CA LEU A 267 -2.12 -21.32 -12.92
C LEU A 267 -1.98 -20.04 -13.74
N LEU A 268 -2.56 -18.93 -13.27
CA LEU A 268 -2.48 -17.63 -13.96
C LEU A 268 -1.04 -17.13 -14.09
N LEU A 269 -0.23 -17.33 -13.06
CA LEU A 269 1.18 -16.93 -13.05
C LEU A 269 2.11 -17.90 -13.81
N SER A 270 1.63 -19.07 -14.23
CA SER A 270 2.40 -20.01 -15.05
C SER A 270 2.53 -19.60 -16.52
N GLU A 271 1.88 -18.51 -16.93
CA GLU A 271 1.96 -17.98 -18.30
C GLU A 271 3.42 -17.66 -18.68
N PRO A 272 3.93 -18.23 -19.80
CA PRO A 272 5.29 -18.00 -20.24
C PRO A 272 5.53 -16.56 -20.68
N VAL A 273 6.68 -16.01 -20.32
CA VAL A 273 7.15 -14.69 -20.73
C VAL A 273 8.24 -14.82 -21.80
N THR A 274 9.24 -15.66 -21.57
CA THR A 274 10.35 -15.92 -22.51
C THR A 274 11.05 -17.23 -22.16
N THR A 275 12.11 -17.59 -22.90
CA THR A 275 12.99 -18.73 -22.60
C THR A 275 14.44 -18.29 -22.51
N LEU A 276 15.06 -18.47 -21.34
CA LEU A 276 16.45 -18.12 -21.12
C LEU A 276 17.40 -19.22 -21.56
N PRO A 277 18.47 -18.91 -22.33
CA PRO A 277 19.48 -19.89 -22.75
C PRO A 277 20.43 -20.28 -21.59
N LYS A 278 20.52 -19.46 -20.54
CA LYS A 278 21.35 -19.66 -19.34
C LYS A 278 20.68 -19.07 -18.12
N SER A 279 21.08 -19.51 -16.92
CA SER A 279 20.65 -18.88 -15.67
C SER A 279 21.25 -17.48 -15.52
N LEU A 280 20.47 -16.55 -14.94
CA LEU A 280 20.86 -15.17 -14.66
C LEU A 280 20.93 -14.99 -13.14
N PRO A 281 22.12 -15.13 -12.52
CA PRO A 281 22.29 -15.08 -11.07
C PRO A 281 22.07 -13.65 -10.53
N VAL A 282 21.47 -13.57 -9.34
CA VAL A 282 21.33 -12.34 -8.57
C VAL A 282 22.29 -12.37 -7.38
N LYS A 283 23.07 -11.30 -7.22
CA LYS A 283 23.95 -11.06 -6.09
C LYS A 283 23.88 -9.59 -5.70
N TRP A 284 23.47 -9.32 -4.48
CA TRP A 284 23.18 -7.94 -4.06
C TRP A 284 24.42 -7.04 -3.91
N GLN A 285 25.60 -7.61 -3.63
CA GLN A 285 26.86 -6.86 -3.42
C GLN A 285 27.80 -6.89 -4.64
N GLU A 286 27.38 -7.54 -5.73
CA GLU A 286 28.18 -7.67 -6.95
C GLU A 286 27.38 -7.11 -8.15
N HIS A 287 28.12 -6.74 -9.20
CA HIS A 287 27.52 -6.46 -10.49
C HIS A 287 27.07 -7.78 -11.13
N THR A 288 25.81 -7.87 -11.54
CA THR A 288 25.24 -9.03 -12.21
C THR A 288 24.59 -8.64 -13.53
N GLU A 289 24.60 -9.57 -14.50
CA GLU A 289 24.00 -9.33 -15.81
C GLU A 289 22.52 -8.93 -15.73
N VAL A 290 21.73 -9.64 -14.91
CA VAL A 290 20.30 -9.33 -14.75
C VAL A 290 20.06 -8.02 -14.01
N GLY A 291 20.90 -7.68 -13.04
CA GLY A 291 20.84 -6.39 -12.34
C GLY A 291 21.08 -5.23 -13.29
N GLN A 292 22.19 -5.30 -14.07
CA GLN A 292 22.50 -4.27 -15.06
C GLN A 292 21.40 -4.20 -16.14
N MET A 293 20.93 -5.34 -16.64
CA MET A 293 19.84 -5.40 -17.60
C MET A 293 18.56 -4.69 -17.07
N LEU A 294 18.23 -4.82 -15.80
CA LEU A 294 17.09 -4.11 -15.22
C LEU A 294 17.35 -2.59 -15.13
N CYS A 295 18.58 -2.18 -14.77
CA CYS A 295 18.95 -0.76 -14.75
C CYS A 295 18.84 -0.14 -16.15
N ASP A 296 19.37 -0.82 -17.17
CA ASP A 296 19.28 -0.41 -18.57
C ASP A 296 17.82 -0.40 -19.04
N ALA A 297 17.03 -1.40 -18.62
CA ALA A 297 15.61 -1.48 -18.96
C ALA A 297 14.80 -0.33 -18.40
N VAL A 298 14.99 0.02 -17.14
CA VAL A 298 14.32 1.17 -16.50
C VAL A 298 14.73 2.47 -17.20
N THR A 299 16.01 2.63 -17.52
CA THR A 299 16.53 3.80 -18.22
C THR A 299 15.90 3.94 -19.62
N GLU A 300 15.84 2.83 -20.36
CA GLU A 300 15.22 2.77 -21.69
C GLU A 300 13.70 2.99 -21.63
N TRP A 301 13.00 2.38 -20.67
CA TRP A 301 11.56 2.55 -20.47
C TRP A 301 11.18 4.00 -20.21
N CYS A 302 12.00 4.69 -19.43
CA CYS A 302 11.82 6.11 -19.15
C CYS A 302 12.25 7.04 -20.30
N GLY A 303 12.82 6.52 -21.41
CA GLY A 303 13.30 7.31 -22.55
C GLY A 303 14.55 8.12 -22.24
N GLU A 304 15.32 7.74 -21.20
CA GLU A 304 16.52 8.44 -20.75
C GLU A 304 17.81 7.72 -21.17
N LYS A 305 18.93 8.38 -20.96
CA LYS A 305 20.27 7.79 -21.23
C LYS A 305 21.07 7.59 -19.95
N VAL A 306 20.62 8.19 -18.86
CA VAL A 306 21.27 8.12 -17.54
C VAL A 306 20.27 7.50 -16.57
N GLY A 307 20.71 6.48 -15.85
CA GLY A 307 19.86 5.81 -14.88
C GLY A 307 20.63 5.21 -13.72
N MET A 308 19.90 4.98 -12.61
CA MET A 308 20.45 4.33 -11.42
C MET A 308 19.38 3.58 -10.64
N LEU A 309 19.71 2.39 -10.17
CA LEU A 309 18.93 1.62 -9.21
C LEU A 309 19.82 0.66 -8.39
N HIS A 310 19.27 0.13 -7.31
CA HIS A 310 20.03 -0.78 -6.42
C HIS A 310 19.75 -2.26 -6.75
N ALA A 311 20.75 -3.11 -6.56
CA ALA A 311 20.69 -4.53 -6.90
C ALA A 311 19.63 -5.31 -6.07
N GLY A 312 19.31 -4.84 -4.87
CA GLY A 312 18.36 -5.49 -3.96
C GLY A 312 16.91 -5.49 -4.43
N VAL A 313 16.58 -4.83 -5.55
CA VAL A 313 15.25 -4.95 -6.20
C VAL A 313 15.04 -6.30 -6.91
N LEU A 314 16.10 -7.10 -7.05
CA LEU A 314 15.99 -8.47 -7.52
C LEU A 314 16.31 -9.42 -6.36
N LEU A 315 15.38 -10.32 -6.04
CA LEU A 315 15.46 -11.13 -4.82
C LEU A 315 16.13 -12.48 -5.01
N ASP A 316 16.08 -13.03 -6.23
CA ASP A 316 16.55 -14.38 -6.51
C ASP A 316 16.97 -14.52 -7.98
N THR A 317 17.66 -15.62 -8.31
CA THR A 317 18.13 -15.99 -9.65
C THR A 317 16.97 -16.34 -10.58
N LEU A 318 17.06 -15.93 -11.84
CA LEU A 318 16.26 -16.50 -12.93
C LEU A 318 16.98 -17.71 -13.50
N GLU A 319 16.35 -18.87 -13.42
CA GLU A 319 16.95 -20.12 -13.91
C GLU A 319 16.83 -20.25 -15.42
N LYS A 320 17.75 -21.02 -16.02
CA LYS A 320 17.70 -21.41 -17.44
C LYS A 320 16.36 -22.12 -17.76
N GLY A 321 15.76 -21.81 -18.90
CA GLY A 321 14.53 -22.44 -19.38
C GLY A 321 13.40 -21.44 -19.50
N VAL A 322 12.17 -21.93 -19.51
CA VAL A 322 10.98 -21.09 -19.62
C VAL A 322 10.84 -20.23 -18.37
N ILE A 323 10.71 -18.93 -18.56
CA ILE A 323 10.45 -17.95 -17.51
C ILE A 323 8.98 -17.56 -17.58
N THR A 324 8.30 -17.68 -16.48
CA THR A 324 6.88 -17.38 -16.32
C THR A 324 6.65 -16.02 -15.66
N LYS A 325 5.42 -15.52 -15.69
CA LYS A 325 5.00 -14.35 -14.90
C LYS A 325 5.27 -14.56 -13.40
N GLY A 326 5.08 -15.78 -12.91
CA GLY A 326 5.34 -16.15 -11.52
C GLY A 326 6.83 -16.07 -11.14
N ASP A 327 7.73 -16.47 -12.04
CA ASP A 327 9.17 -16.32 -11.80
C ASP A 327 9.56 -14.84 -11.68
N ILE A 328 9.04 -14.01 -12.57
CA ILE A 328 9.29 -12.56 -12.54
C ILE A 328 8.72 -11.93 -11.27
N HIS A 329 7.48 -12.28 -10.90
CA HIS A 329 6.86 -11.81 -9.67
C HIS A 329 7.67 -12.25 -8.43
N ARG A 330 8.13 -13.50 -8.39
CA ARG A 330 8.94 -14.04 -7.28
C ARG A 330 10.24 -13.28 -7.08
N ILE A 331 10.92 -12.90 -8.15
CA ILE A 331 12.20 -12.19 -8.06
C ILE A 331 12.07 -10.68 -7.94
N CYS A 332 10.94 -10.10 -8.38
CA CYS A 332 10.70 -8.66 -8.36
C CYS A 332 9.25 -8.35 -7.91
N PRO A 333 8.89 -8.69 -6.65
CA PRO A 333 7.51 -8.53 -6.16
C PRO A 333 7.12 -7.09 -5.82
N HIS A 334 8.05 -6.16 -5.90
CA HIS A 334 7.91 -4.79 -5.41
C HIS A 334 6.85 -4.00 -6.17
N PRO A 335 5.86 -3.37 -5.50
CA PRO A 335 5.05 -2.31 -6.09
C PRO A 335 5.86 -0.99 -6.13
N ILE A 336 6.87 -0.94 -6.98
CA ILE A 336 7.79 0.17 -7.19
C ILE A 336 7.71 0.55 -8.66
N ASN A 337 7.50 1.84 -8.93
CA ASN A 337 7.38 2.37 -10.29
C ASN A 337 8.70 3.00 -10.75
N PRO A 338 9.02 2.92 -12.04
CA PRO A 338 10.06 3.75 -12.64
C PRO A 338 9.70 5.23 -12.54
N CYS A 339 10.72 6.06 -12.37
CA CYS A 339 10.54 7.51 -12.45
C CYS A 339 11.77 8.20 -13.05
N VAL A 340 11.59 9.45 -13.50
CA VAL A 340 12.67 10.35 -13.89
C VAL A 340 12.71 11.49 -12.92
N VAL A 341 13.91 11.82 -12.45
CA VAL A 341 14.16 13.00 -11.62
C VAL A 341 15.15 13.92 -12.32
N THR A 342 15.05 15.21 -12.06
CA THR A 342 15.95 16.23 -12.60
C THR A 342 16.87 16.72 -11.50
N LEU A 343 18.19 16.54 -11.67
CA LEU A 343 19.21 16.90 -10.69
C LEU A 343 20.25 17.82 -11.31
N THR A 344 20.76 18.78 -10.52
CA THR A 344 22.02 19.46 -10.88
C THR A 344 23.18 18.46 -10.82
N GLY A 345 24.27 18.72 -11.54
CA GLY A 345 25.44 17.84 -11.46
C GLY A 345 25.99 17.74 -10.04
N GLU A 346 25.95 18.82 -9.24
CA GLU A 346 26.34 18.78 -7.84
C GLU A 346 25.44 17.82 -7.03
N ALA A 347 24.13 17.88 -7.20
CA ALA A 347 23.16 17.00 -6.54
C ALA A 347 23.33 15.54 -7.01
N LEU A 348 23.61 15.32 -8.30
CA LEU A 348 23.86 14.00 -8.87
C LEU A 348 25.17 13.41 -8.32
N GLU A 349 26.26 14.20 -8.27
CA GLU A 349 27.53 13.79 -7.66
C GLU A 349 27.34 13.36 -6.21
N ALA A 350 26.64 14.17 -5.40
CA ALA A 350 26.35 13.85 -4.00
C ALA A 350 25.53 12.57 -3.87
N THR A 351 24.54 12.37 -4.74
CA THR A 351 23.70 11.16 -4.79
C THR A 351 24.51 9.93 -5.14
N ILE A 352 25.37 10.02 -6.15
CA ILE A 352 26.27 8.91 -6.56
C ILE A 352 27.22 8.57 -5.44
N LYS A 353 27.94 9.53 -4.86
CA LYS A 353 28.88 9.32 -3.75
C LYS A 353 28.18 8.67 -2.55
N ARG A 354 27.01 9.14 -2.17
CA ARG A 354 26.19 8.54 -1.11
C ARG A 354 25.84 7.08 -1.43
N SER A 355 25.47 6.81 -2.69
CA SER A 355 25.05 5.47 -3.13
C SER A 355 26.14 4.39 -3.06
N LEU A 356 27.41 4.81 -3.05
CA LEU A 356 28.57 3.93 -2.97
C LEU A 356 28.99 3.62 -1.53
N THR A 357 28.43 4.28 -0.54
CA THR A 357 28.79 4.08 0.86
C THR A 357 28.40 2.68 1.36
N LYS A 358 29.23 2.09 2.23
CA LYS A 358 28.90 0.80 2.87
C LYS A 358 27.62 0.88 3.69
N GLU A 359 27.35 2.03 4.31
CA GLU A 359 26.12 2.27 5.04
C GLU A 359 24.90 2.05 4.14
N LEU A 360 24.89 2.63 2.93
CA LEU A 360 23.75 2.52 2.04
C LEU A 360 23.63 1.13 1.40
N THR A 361 24.74 0.55 0.93
CA THR A 361 24.73 -0.77 0.28
C THR A 361 24.33 -1.91 1.21
N HIS A 362 24.50 -1.73 2.54
CA HIS A 362 24.09 -2.69 3.56
C HIS A 362 22.82 -2.25 4.31
N LEU A 363 22.19 -1.16 3.87
CA LEU A 363 20.98 -0.64 4.52
C LEU A 363 19.85 -1.66 4.38
N GLU A 364 19.38 -2.15 5.53
CA GLU A 364 18.14 -2.92 5.60
C GLU A 364 16.96 -1.94 5.57
N LEU A 365 16.15 -2.03 4.53
CA LEU A 365 15.01 -1.12 4.33
C LEU A 365 13.69 -1.88 4.39
N LYS A 366 12.70 -1.28 5.06
CA LYS A 366 11.32 -1.75 5.08
C LYS A 366 10.38 -0.60 4.72
N GLY A 367 9.42 -0.86 3.88
CA GLY A 367 8.45 0.15 3.42
C GLY A 367 8.78 0.71 2.03
N PHE A 368 8.09 1.78 1.66
CA PHE A 368 8.23 2.45 0.36
C PHE A 368 8.06 1.52 -0.86
N GLY A 369 7.19 0.52 -0.77
CA GLY A 369 7.04 -0.49 -1.81
C GLY A 369 8.12 -1.57 -1.82
N PHE A 370 9.26 -1.39 -1.15
CA PHE A 370 10.36 -2.36 -1.13
C PHE A 370 10.01 -3.61 -0.31
N ARG A 371 10.24 -4.78 -0.88
CA ARG A 371 9.99 -6.10 -0.28
C ARG A 371 11.26 -6.94 -0.15
N GLY A 372 12.44 -6.34 -0.44
CA GLY A 372 13.76 -6.96 -0.28
C GLY A 372 14.29 -6.88 1.15
N LYS A 373 15.54 -7.29 1.32
CA LYS A 373 16.22 -7.28 2.62
C LYS A 373 17.18 -6.11 2.76
N VAL A 374 18.05 -5.91 1.76
CA VAL A 374 19.07 -4.86 1.73
C VAL A 374 19.01 -4.14 0.39
N LEU A 375 19.48 -2.90 0.33
CA LEU A 375 19.57 -2.19 -0.94
C LEU A 375 20.61 -2.85 -1.87
N GLY A 376 21.75 -3.26 -1.34
CA GLY A 376 22.82 -3.83 -2.16
C GLY A 376 23.57 -2.77 -2.97
N LYS A 377 24.40 -3.23 -3.89
CA LYS A 377 25.21 -2.39 -4.75
C LYS A 377 24.36 -1.54 -5.68
N MET A 378 24.74 -0.28 -5.88
CA MET A 378 24.14 0.59 -6.90
C MET A 378 24.59 0.19 -8.29
N LEU A 379 23.65 0.17 -9.24
CA LEU A 379 23.85 -0.10 -10.64
C LEU A 379 23.56 1.16 -11.43
N PHE A 380 24.30 1.40 -12.49
CA PHE A 380 24.26 2.62 -13.26
C PHE A 380 24.15 2.33 -14.76
N THR A 381 23.42 3.19 -15.47
CA THR A 381 23.40 3.27 -16.91
C THR A 381 23.86 4.68 -17.30
N GLY A 382 24.84 4.79 -18.20
CA GLY A 382 25.38 6.08 -18.65
C GLY A 382 26.14 6.87 -17.60
N ILE A 383 26.49 6.26 -16.45
CA ILE A 383 27.33 6.81 -15.40
C ILE A 383 28.55 5.90 -15.23
N GLU A 384 29.75 6.45 -15.31
CA GLU A 384 31.02 5.76 -15.10
C GLU A 384 31.78 6.46 -13.99
N ILE A 385 32.50 5.67 -13.19
CA ILE A 385 33.31 6.16 -12.07
C ILE A 385 34.68 5.50 -12.19
N ASP A 386 35.73 6.33 -12.30
CA ASP A 386 37.11 5.84 -12.41
C ASP A 386 37.74 5.50 -11.05
N GLU A 387 38.99 5.05 -11.08
CA GLU A 387 39.75 4.68 -9.89
C GLU A 387 40.08 5.88 -8.97
N GLU A 388 40.01 7.12 -9.52
CA GLU A 388 40.22 8.38 -8.80
C GLU A 388 38.91 8.96 -8.25
N GLU A 389 37.81 8.19 -8.33
CA GLU A 389 36.45 8.60 -7.97
C GLU A 389 35.88 9.75 -8.81
N SER A 390 36.47 10.02 -9.97
CA SER A 390 35.92 11.00 -10.93
C SER A 390 34.70 10.41 -11.63
N ILE A 391 33.67 11.21 -11.78
CA ILE A 391 32.37 10.79 -12.34
C ILE A 391 32.27 11.28 -13.78
N PHE A 392 31.91 10.37 -14.68
CA PHE A 392 31.63 10.65 -16.08
C PHE A 392 30.18 10.32 -16.41
N ILE A 393 29.53 11.23 -17.14
CA ILE A 393 28.18 11.04 -17.63
C ILE A 393 28.23 10.94 -19.16
N LEU A 394 27.82 9.81 -19.70
CA LEU A 394 27.89 9.51 -21.15
C LEU A 394 29.30 9.74 -21.72
N GLY A 395 30.34 9.32 -20.98
CA GLY A 395 31.74 9.46 -21.37
C GLY A 395 32.31 10.89 -21.23
N GLN A 396 31.58 11.84 -20.69
CA GLN A 396 32.06 13.20 -20.43
C GLN A 396 32.16 13.46 -18.93
N PRO A 397 33.17 14.22 -18.45
CA PRO A 397 33.23 14.59 -17.04
C PRO A 397 31.95 15.24 -16.55
N LEU A 398 31.50 14.90 -15.35
CA LEU A 398 30.31 15.50 -14.74
C LEU A 398 30.52 17.02 -14.57
N ILE A 399 29.53 17.80 -15.01
CA ILE A 399 29.54 19.27 -14.89
C ILE A 399 28.55 19.66 -13.79
N LYS A 400 29.02 20.30 -12.72
CA LYS A 400 28.25 20.56 -11.50
C LYS A 400 26.98 21.40 -11.73
N ASP A 401 27.05 22.41 -12.56
CA ASP A 401 25.93 23.32 -12.84
C ASP A 401 25.01 22.82 -13.97
N HIS A 402 25.37 21.71 -14.64
CA HIS A 402 24.52 21.12 -15.67
C HIS A 402 23.34 20.37 -15.07
N ILE A 403 22.22 20.37 -15.79
CA ILE A 403 21.00 19.68 -15.37
C ILE A 403 20.95 18.30 -16.04
N TYR A 404 20.86 17.25 -15.24
CA TYR A 404 20.77 15.87 -15.68
C TYR A 404 19.37 15.29 -15.39
N ARG A 405 18.82 14.57 -16.35
CA ARG A 405 17.62 13.75 -16.18
C ARG A 405 18.05 12.33 -15.90
N VAL A 406 17.61 11.77 -14.79
CA VAL A 406 18.04 10.47 -14.29
C VAL A 406 16.84 9.56 -14.11
N ALA A 407 16.81 8.44 -14.84
CA ALA A 407 15.83 7.38 -14.63
C ALA A 407 16.16 6.61 -13.35
N THR A 408 15.17 6.40 -12.51
CA THR A 408 15.36 5.75 -11.21
C THR A 408 14.04 5.19 -10.66
N LEU A 409 13.93 5.03 -9.34
CA LEU A 409 12.81 4.41 -8.65
C LEU A 409 12.03 5.43 -7.84
N ASP A 410 10.71 5.34 -7.86
CA ASP A 410 9.81 6.21 -7.08
C ASP A 410 10.12 6.18 -5.57
N MET A 411 10.51 5.03 -5.03
CA MET A 411 10.87 4.87 -3.62
C MET A 411 11.99 5.83 -3.15
N TYR A 412 12.84 6.31 -4.04
CA TYR A 412 13.88 7.27 -3.69
C TYR A 412 13.37 8.69 -3.52
N THR A 413 12.18 8.98 -4.04
CA THR A 413 11.57 10.31 -3.98
C THR A 413 10.95 10.64 -2.61
N PHE A 414 10.88 9.67 -1.70
CA PHE A 414 10.35 9.88 -0.34
C PHE A 414 11.35 10.44 0.67
N GLY A 415 12.59 10.72 0.27
CA GLY A 415 13.57 11.45 1.07
C GLY A 415 14.44 10.64 2.03
N TYR A 416 14.05 9.42 2.35
CA TYR A 416 14.76 8.62 3.32
C TYR A 416 16.15 8.16 2.83
N ILE A 417 16.26 7.79 1.55
CA ILE A 417 17.48 7.22 0.96
C ILE A 417 18.34 8.32 0.34
N PHE A 418 17.78 9.11 -0.56
CA PHE A 418 18.46 10.16 -1.31
C PHE A 418 17.75 11.51 -1.15
N PRO A 419 18.18 12.37 -0.21
CA PRO A 419 17.57 13.69 -0.01
C PRO A 419 17.51 14.54 -1.28
N ALA A 420 18.57 14.58 -2.08
CA ALA A 420 18.60 15.38 -3.31
C ALA A 420 17.57 14.90 -4.35
N ILE A 421 17.28 13.60 -4.43
CA ILE A 421 16.21 13.08 -5.28
C ILE A 421 14.84 13.51 -4.73
N ALA A 422 14.66 13.45 -3.43
CA ALA A 422 13.41 13.87 -2.79
C ALA A 422 13.14 15.38 -2.94
N GLU A 423 14.17 16.19 -2.92
CA GLU A 423 14.09 17.65 -3.06
C GLU A 423 13.95 18.10 -4.51
N SER A 424 14.16 17.21 -5.50
CA SER A 424 13.96 17.54 -6.92
C SER A 424 12.55 18.06 -7.15
N GLU A 425 12.42 19.23 -7.77
CA GLU A 425 11.12 19.82 -8.11
C GLU A 425 10.44 19.11 -9.30
N ASN A 426 11.24 18.50 -10.18
CA ASN A 426 10.76 17.85 -11.41
C ASN A 426 10.91 16.34 -11.28
N LYS A 427 9.82 15.68 -10.95
CA LYS A 427 9.67 14.22 -10.89
C LYS A 427 8.61 13.76 -11.88
N HIS A 428 8.93 12.79 -12.69
CA HIS A 428 7.98 12.19 -13.61
C HIS A 428 7.90 10.68 -13.33
N TYR A 429 6.74 10.19 -12.89
CA TYR A 429 6.51 8.79 -12.56
C TYR A 429 5.85 8.06 -13.72
N PHE A 430 6.24 6.81 -13.96
CA PHE A 430 5.67 5.93 -14.97
C PHE A 430 4.74 4.94 -14.28
N MET A 431 3.45 5.22 -14.31
CA MET A 431 2.42 4.42 -13.66
C MET A 431 1.38 3.97 -14.69
N PRO A 432 0.74 2.83 -14.52
CA PRO A 432 0.75 1.95 -13.32
C PRO A 432 1.84 0.86 -13.32
N GLU A 433 2.78 0.85 -14.28
CA GLU A 433 3.75 -0.21 -14.45
C GLU A 433 4.76 -0.28 -13.32
N PHE A 434 5.05 -1.48 -12.84
CA PHE A 434 6.08 -1.76 -11.85
C PHE A 434 7.39 -2.24 -12.49
N LEU A 435 8.44 -2.31 -11.68
CA LEU A 435 9.74 -2.84 -12.12
C LEU A 435 9.65 -4.23 -12.75
N ARG A 436 8.76 -5.10 -12.26
CA ARG A 436 8.54 -6.43 -12.83
C ARG A 436 7.95 -6.39 -14.24
N ASP A 437 7.13 -5.39 -14.55
CA ASP A 437 6.58 -5.21 -15.90
C ASP A 437 7.67 -4.77 -16.87
N VAL A 438 8.54 -3.87 -16.43
CA VAL A 438 9.73 -3.42 -17.19
C VAL A 438 10.72 -4.57 -17.37
N LEU A 439 10.94 -5.39 -16.33
CA LEU A 439 11.78 -6.59 -16.44
C LEU A 439 11.21 -7.58 -17.45
N ALA A 440 9.91 -7.88 -17.38
CA ALA A 440 9.22 -8.77 -18.33
C ALA A 440 9.33 -8.27 -19.76
N TRP A 441 9.13 -6.97 -19.98
CA TRP A 441 9.29 -6.34 -21.28
C TRP A 441 10.73 -6.49 -21.82
N LYS A 442 11.74 -6.24 -21.00
CA LYS A 442 13.15 -6.35 -21.40
C LYS A 442 13.56 -7.80 -21.70
N LEU A 443 13.10 -8.74 -20.88
CA LEU A 443 13.34 -10.16 -21.11
C LEU A 443 12.75 -10.62 -22.45
N LYS A 444 11.51 -10.26 -22.75
CA LYS A 444 10.90 -10.54 -24.06
C LYS A 444 11.72 -9.93 -25.21
N LYS A 445 12.13 -8.67 -25.07
CA LYS A 445 12.91 -7.97 -26.12
C LYS A 445 14.25 -8.64 -26.42
N ASN A 446 14.90 -9.21 -25.40
CA ASN A 446 16.23 -9.78 -25.56
C ASN A 446 16.22 -11.25 -26.03
N TRP A 447 15.17 -12.02 -25.72
CA TRP A 447 15.12 -13.47 -25.94
C TRP A 447 13.81 -13.96 -26.60
N THR A 448 13.10 -13.13 -27.33
CA THR A 448 12.06 -13.52 -28.29
C THR A 448 12.58 -13.38 -29.69
#